data_de29dfe37562aff7e4e4e97337bbaf32
#
_entry.id   de29dfe37562aff7e4e4e97337bbaf32
#
_cell.length_a   1.000
_cell.length_b   1.000
_cell.length_c   1.000
_cell.angle_alpha   90.00
_cell.angle_beta   90.00
_cell.angle_gamma   90.00
#
_symmetry.space_group_name_H-M   'P 1'
#
loop_
_entity.id
_entity.type
_entity.pdbx_description
1 polymer ?
#
loop_
_entity_poly.entity_id
_entity_poly.type
_entity_poly.pdbx_seq_one_letter_code
_entity_poly.pdbx_strand_id
1 'polypeptide(L)'
;MSPIFFSVYVDKLIKKLRKMAIGCTIAGVYLGIVVYADDIFLLSPSREGLQTMMNICQKFAASRNLTFSTNVDIKKSKTKCIVFSRRKVQTENIVPIYLNNTPLPYVDKLLHLGNMIQSDNSMKNDISIKRARFIGKANSLNQEFYFSSPEVRCKLLELYCCSYYSSSIWNLYNRDCDKLYKSFNVAIRICYNIPRNTHRFFIEELVNFPHPKIMLCSRFVKFYDTLIKSKKGSVRLLAKLSFIDEKTVLKSNLRNIAKDCHTKTLDELSPSTVKNNMRYFEVPENEEWRISLLHNLLLVRSKQWTVDQLEDQELEHMIYEVCTT
;
A
#
# COMPACT_ATOMS: atom_id res chain seq x y z
N MET A 1 15.43 13.45 22.12
CA MET A 1 15.02 12.84 23.43
C MET A 1 13.50 12.70 23.58
N SER A 2 12.71 13.52 22.97
CA SER A 2 11.26 13.60 23.11
C SER A 2 10.47 12.29 22.90
N PRO A 3 10.66 11.45 21.83
CA PRO A 3 9.78 10.30 21.61
C PRO A 3 9.86 9.22 22.68
N ILE A 4 11.04 8.98 23.21
CA ILE A 4 11.25 7.95 24.24
C ILE A 4 10.61 8.36 25.58
N PHE A 5 10.83 9.60 25.99
CA PHE A 5 10.21 10.13 27.22
C PHE A 5 8.71 10.17 27.11
N PHE A 6 8.17 10.57 25.96
CA PHE A 6 6.73 10.57 25.73
C PHE A 6 6.14 9.15 25.84
N SER A 7 6.83 8.15 25.29
CA SER A 7 6.41 6.73 25.37
C SER A 7 6.34 6.26 26.83
N VAL A 8 7.35 6.57 27.67
CA VAL A 8 7.34 6.27 29.10
C VAL A 8 6.19 7.00 29.82
N TYR A 9 5.95 8.24 29.41
CA TYR A 9 4.92 9.08 30.00
C TYR A 9 3.51 8.52 29.75
N VAL A 10 3.24 8.06 28.51
CA VAL A 10 1.94 7.50 28.11
C VAL A 10 1.75 6.06 28.57
N ASP A 11 2.83 5.33 28.94
CA ASP A 11 2.74 3.95 29.43
C ASP A 11 1.80 3.79 30.65
N LYS A 12 1.73 4.81 31.52
CA LYS A 12 0.78 4.82 32.64
C LYS A 12 -0.67 4.86 32.18
N LEU A 13 -0.98 5.56 31.10
CA LEU A 13 -2.31 5.59 30.49
C LEU A 13 -2.66 4.23 29.90
N ILE A 14 -1.73 3.63 29.15
CA ILE A 14 -1.89 2.30 28.55
C ILE A 14 -2.18 1.26 29.63
N LYS A 15 -1.40 1.23 30.73
CA LYS A 15 -1.60 0.34 31.87
C LYS A 15 -2.96 0.55 32.54
N LYS A 16 -3.40 1.80 32.69
CA LYS A 16 -4.70 2.13 33.28
C LYS A 16 -5.85 1.60 32.43
N LEU A 17 -5.85 1.87 31.13
CA LEU A 17 -6.90 1.39 30.20
C LEU A 17 -6.92 -0.15 30.13
N ARG A 18 -5.75 -0.79 30.07
CA ARG A 18 -5.64 -2.25 30.08
C ARG A 18 -6.21 -2.87 31.34
N LYS A 19 -5.93 -2.29 32.53
CA LYS A 19 -6.43 -2.78 33.82
C LYS A 19 -7.95 -2.69 33.91
N MET A 20 -8.58 -1.71 33.27
CA MET A 20 -10.02 -1.56 33.26
C MET A 20 -10.72 -2.51 32.28
N ALA A 21 -9.97 -3.21 31.42
CA ALA A 21 -10.47 -4.15 30.41
C ALA A 21 -11.57 -3.55 29.48
N ILE A 22 -11.58 -2.21 29.30
CA ILE A 22 -12.50 -1.51 28.41
C ILE A 22 -11.81 -1.32 27.06
N GLY A 23 -12.49 -1.68 25.97
CA GLY A 23 -11.96 -1.62 24.61
C GLY A 23 -11.89 -2.98 23.95
N CYS A 24 -11.29 -3.05 22.77
CA CYS A 24 -11.20 -4.29 22.02
C CYS A 24 -10.21 -5.28 22.65
N THR A 25 -10.64 -6.54 22.74
CA THR A 25 -9.81 -7.68 23.13
C THR A 25 -10.01 -8.80 22.10
N ILE A 26 -8.92 -9.39 21.60
CA ILE A 26 -8.96 -10.50 20.65
C ILE A 26 -8.11 -11.64 21.20
N ALA A 27 -8.72 -12.81 21.36
CA ALA A 27 -8.09 -14.02 21.92
C ALA A 27 -7.30 -13.74 23.21
N GLY A 28 -7.91 -12.99 24.15
CA GLY A 28 -7.30 -12.62 25.44
C GLY A 28 -6.26 -11.50 25.39
N VAL A 29 -5.93 -11.01 24.20
CA VAL A 29 -4.98 -9.89 24.06
C VAL A 29 -5.74 -8.56 23.92
N TYR A 30 -5.42 -7.62 24.81
CA TYR A 30 -5.99 -6.29 24.80
C TYR A 30 -5.41 -5.42 23.68
N LEU A 31 -6.28 -4.89 22.85
CA LEU A 31 -5.97 -4.04 21.70
C LEU A 31 -6.70 -2.69 21.75
N GLY A 32 -7.31 -2.35 22.88
CA GLY A 32 -8.13 -1.14 23.04
C GLY A 32 -7.37 0.16 22.83
N ILE A 33 -6.04 0.17 22.98
CA ILE A 33 -5.21 1.35 22.75
C ILE A 33 -3.96 0.99 21.96
N VAL A 34 -3.69 1.77 20.91
CA VAL A 34 -2.44 1.75 20.14
C VAL A 34 -1.85 3.15 20.17
N VAL A 35 -0.56 3.27 20.44
CA VAL A 35 0.13 4.56 20.54
C VAL A 35 1.33 4.55 19.60
N TYR A 36 1.49 5.62 18.84
CA TYR A 36 2.65 5.87 18.02
C TYR A 36 3.05 7.34 18.15
N ALA A 37 4.17 7.61 18.83
CA ALA A 37 4.58 8.95 19.23
C ALA A 37 3.41 9.67 19.98
N ASP A 38 2.98 10.81 19.49
CA ASP A 38 1.87 11.62 20.01
C ASP A 38 0.47 11.17 19.54
N ASP A 39 0.40 10.28 18.51
CA ASP A 39 -0.85 9.74 18.01
C ASP A 39 -1.37 8.60 18.91
N ILE A 40 -2.60 8.75 19.41
CA ILE A 40 -3.30 7.74 20.21
C ILE A 40 -4.51 7.25 19.42
N PHE A 41 -4.58 5.94 19.21
CA PHE A 41 -5.70 5.27 18.57
C PHE A 41 -6.44 4.40 19.59
N LEU A 42 -7.73 4.69 19.82
CA LEU A 42 -8.58 3.95 20.74
C LEU A 42 -9.54 3.05 19.95
N LEU A 43 -9.66 1.80 20.37
CA LEU A 43 -10.53 0.80 19.75
C LEU A 43 -11.51 0.26 20.79
N SER A 44 -12.80 0.36 20.51
CA SER A 44 -13.85 -0.20 21.35
C SER A 44 -14.96 -0.84 20.51
N PRO A 45 -15.53 -1.97 20.96
CA PRO A 45 -16.67 -2.59 20.28
C PRO A 45 -17.98 -1.84 20.53
N SER A 46 -18.02 -0.91 21.50
CA SER A 46 -19.21 -0.12 21.82
C SER A 46 -18.89 1.36 21.95
N ARG A 47 -19.90 2.17 21.72
CA ARG A 47 -19.83 3.63 21.87
C ARG A 47 -19.56 4.03 23.34
N GLU A 48 -20.25 3.39 24.28
CA GLU A 48 -20.14 3.65 25.73
C GLU A 48 -18.75 3.32 26.23
N GLY A 49 -18.19 2.19 25.76
CA GLY A 49 -16.81 1.81 26.04
C GLY A 49 -15.82 2.85 25.51
N LEU A 50 -16.03 3.33 24.28
CA LEU A 50 -15.17 4.37 23.70
C LEU A 50 -15.26 5.69 24.47
N GLN A 51 -16.50 6.12 24.85
CA GLN A 51 -16.67 7.32 25.68
C GLN A 51 -15.96 7.20 27.05
N THR A 52 -16.05 6.04 27.67
CA THR A 52 -15.36 5.78 28.93
C THR A 52 -13.84 5.88 28.78
N MET A 53 -13.28 5.29 27.71
CA MET A 53 -11.86 5.40 27.38
C MET A 53 -11.46 6.86 27.14
N MET A 54 -12.26 7.64 26.42
CA MET A 54 -12.03 9.07 26.19
C MET A 54 -12.00 9.87 27.49
N ASN A 55 -12.94 9.59 28.40
CA ASN A 55 -12.98 10.26 29.73
C ASN A 55 -11.72 9.96 30.56
N ILE A 56 -11.20 8.73 30.46
CA ILE A 56 -9.94 8.34 31.12
C ILE A 56 -8.76 9.09 30.52
N CYS A 57 -8.70 9.16 29.19
CA CYS A 57 -7.67 9.91 28.48
C CYS A 57 -7.70 11.40 28.85
N GLN A 58 -8.89 12.00 28.90
CA GLN A 58 -9.08 13.40 29.27
C GLN A 58 -8.58 13.68 30.71
N LYS A 59 -8.99 12.84 31.67
CA LYS A 59 -8.52 12.95 33.06
C LYS A 59 -7.01 12.76 33.19
N PHE A 60 -6.45 11.83 32.42
CA PHE A 60 -5.01 11.62 32.38
C PHE A 60 -4.26 12.83 31.83
N ALA A 61 -4.71 13.40 30.72
CA ALA A 61 -4.12 14.58 30.12
C ALA A 61 -4.19 15.78 31.04
N ALA A 62 -5.37 16.08 31.61
CA ALA A 62 -5.58 17.19 32.54
C ALA A 62 -4.66 17.11 33.74
N SER A 63 -4.46 15.92 34.34
CA SER A 63 -3.54 15.72 35.47
C SER A 63 -2.05 15.98 35.15
N ARG A 64 -1.73 16.30 33.91
CA ARG A 64 -0.35 16.47 33.37
C ARG A 64 -0.20 17.75 32.54
N ASN A 65 -1.19 18.65 32.63
CA ASN A 65 -1.24 19.87 31.82
C ASN A 65 -1.11 19.61 30.31
N LEU A 66 -1.67 18.48 29.84
CA LEU A 66 -1.79 18.15 28.44
C LEU A 66 -3.22 18.31 27.99
N THR A 67 -3.41 18.69 26.73
CA THR A 67 -4.73 18.80 26.10
C THR A 67 -4.77 18.07 24.79
N PHE A 68 -5.89 17.40 24.51
CA PHE A 68 -6.17 16.85 23.20
C PHE A 68 -6.77 17.94 22.31
N SER A 69 -6.32 18.00 21.07
CA SER A 69 -6.88 18.94 20.10
C SER A 69 -8.26 18.50 19.65
N THR A 70 -9.27 19.29 19.98
CA THR A 70 -10.66 19.11 19.58
C THR A 70 -11.15 20.32 18.80
N ASN A 71 -12.02 20.10 17.80
CA ASN A 71 -12.71 21.17 17.10
C ASN A 71 -14.04 20.61 16.57
N VAL A 72 -15.10 21.40 16.63
CA VAL A 72 -16.41 21.05 16.07
C VAL A 72 -16.34 20.96 14.54
N ASP A 73 -15.55 21.81 13.91
CA ASP A 73 -15.30 21.74 12.47
C ASP A 73 -14.50 20.48 12.11
N ILE A 74 -15.11 19.61 11.31
CA ILE A 74 -14.52 18.33 10.81
C ILE A 74 -13.16 18.57 10.17
N LYS A 75 -12.99 19.67 9.42
CA LYS A 75 -11.74 19.95 8.69
C LYS A 75 -10.61 20.35 9.65
N LYS A 76 -10.94 21.04 10.75
CA LYS A 76 -9.98 21.55 11.74
C LYS A 76 -9.71 20.58 12.87
N SER A 77 -10.65 19.65 13.15
CA SER A 77 -10.48 18.68 14.23
C SER A 77 -9.37 17.67 13.90
N LYS A 78 -8.39 17.56 14.79
CA LYS A 78 -7.36 16.52 14.74
C LYS A 78 -7.87 15.20 15.31
N THR A 79 -8.76 15.25 16.33
CA THR A 79 -9.38 14.07 16.92
C THR A 79 -10.70 13.78 16.22
N LYS A 80 -10.86 12.56 15.71
CA LYS A 80 -12.01 12.12 14.90
C LYS A 80 -12.44 10.72 15.30
N CYS A 81 -13.70 10.39 15.06
CA CYS A 81 -14.25 9.06 15.24
C CYS A 81 -14.53 8.41 13.89
N ILE A 82 -14.28 7.11 13.79
CA ILE A 82 -14.64 6.28 12.64
C ILE A 82 -15.35 5.02 13.12
N VAL A 83 -16.42 4.65 12.44
CA VAL A 83 -17.20 3.44 12.75
C VAL A 83 -16.95 2.40 11.67
N PHE A 84 -16.45 1.24 12.08
CA PHE A 84 -16.28 0.09 11.19
C PHE A 84 -17.51 -0.81 11.29
N SER A 85 -18.21 -0.99 10.19
CA SER A 85 -19.40 -1.86 10.13
C SER A 85 -19.46 -2.60 8.80
N ARG A 86 -20.06 -3.81 8.84
CA ARG A 86 -20.37 -4.58 7.61
C ARG A 86 -21.48 -3.92 6.78
N ARG A 87 -22.36 -3.16 7.43
CA ARG A 87 -23.44 -2.41 6.77
C ARG A 87 -23.11 -0.93 6.82
N LYS A 88 -23.54 -0.19 5.81
CA LYS A 88 -23.38 1.26 5.82
C LYS A 88 -24.15 1.84 7.02
N VAL A 89 -23.46 2.54 7.87
CA VAL A 89 -24.02 3.23 9.06
C VAL A 89 -24.21 4.69 8.72
N GLN A 90 -25.40 5.22 9.00
CA GLN A 90 -25.64 6.67 8.94
C GLN A 90 -25.09 7.27 10.22
N THR A 91 -23.94 7.92 10.11
CA THR A 91 -23.20 8.48 11.26
C THR A 91 -23.95 9.63 11.93
N GLU A 92 -24.88 10.25 11.23
CA GLU A 92 -25.75 11.34 11.73
C GLU A 92 -26.68 10.87 12.85
N ASN A 93 -27.05 9.58 12.86
CA ASN A 93 -27.93 8.98 13.87
C ASN A 93 -27.17 8.40 15.07
N ILE A 94 -25.83 8.50 15.08
CA ILE A 94 -25.03 7.99 16.18
C ILE A 94 -24.88 9.11 17.24
N VAL A 95 -25.16 8.77 18.48
CA VAL A 95 -24.93 9.69 19.61
C VAL A 95 -23.45 10.11 19.65
N PRO A 96 -23.14 11.41 19.69
CA PRO A 96 -21.76 11.89 19.64
C PRO A 96 -20.89 11.34 20.78
N ILE A 97 -19.61 11.17 20.50
CA ILE A 97 -18.56 10.98 21.51
C ILE A 97 -18.05 12.37 21.88
N TYR A 98 -17.86 12.61 23.17
CA TYR A 98 -17.40 13.90 23.68
C TYR A 98 -15.96 13.82 24.20
N LEU A 99 -15.18 14.85 23.91
CA LEU A 99 -13.87 15.06 24.50
C LEU A 99 -13.74 16.56 24.85
N ASN A 100 -13.39 16.89 26.09
CA ASN A 100 -13.38 18.27 26.61
C ASN A 100 -14.71 19.03 26.36
N ASN A 101 -15.85 18.35 26.58
CA ASN A 101 -17.21 18.85 26.29
C ASN A 101 -17.48 19.22 24.83
N THR A 102 -16.55 18.86 23.91
CA THR A 102 -16.71 19.07 22.47
C THR A 102 -17.13 17.77 21.82
N PRO A 103 -18.21 17.75 21.02
CA PRO A 103 -18.58 16.56 20.27
C PRO A 103 -17.54 16.29 19.19
N LEU A 104 -17.08 15.03 19.09
CA LEU A 104 -16.12 14.62 18.08
C LEU A 104 -16.84 14.28 16.77
N PRO A 105 -16.31 14.73 15.63
CA PRO A 105 -16.89 14.42 14.34
C PRO A 105 -16.70 12.94 13.98
N TYR A 106 -17.77 12.30 13.49
CA TYR A 106 -17.70 11.03 12.80
C TYR A 106 -17.28 11.23 11.35
N VAL A 107 -16.37 10.42 10.89
CA VAL A 107 -15.85 10.49 9.51
C VAL A 107 -15.80 9.11 8.86
N ASP A 108 -16.03 9.07 7.55
CA ASP A 108 -15.89 7.83 6.77
C ASP A 108 -14.44 7.53 6.39
N LYS A 109 -13.57 8.54 6.46
CA LYS A 109 -12.17 8.46 6.05
C LYS A 109 -11.29 9.21 7.03
N LEU A 110 -10.19 8.58 7.41
CA LEU A 110 -9.20 9.15 8.32
C LEU A 110 -7.79 8.88 7.80
N LEU A 111 -6.98 9.92 7.70
CA LEU A 111 -5.55 9.77 7.43
C LEU A 111 -4.83 9.49 8.75
N HIS A 112 -4.19 8.33 8.87
CA HIS A 112 -3.41 7.95 10.04
C HIS A 112 -2.06 7.34 9.62
N LEU A 113 -0.97 7.86 10.14
CA LEU A 113 0.40 7.44 9.81
C LEU A 113 0.64 7.34 8.28
N GLY A 114 0.10 8.29 7.52
CA GLY A 114 0.26 8.33 6.06
C GLY A 114 -0.63 7.35 5.28
N ASN A 115 -1.54 6.63 5.95
CA ASN A 115 -2.50 5.70 5.33
C ASN A 115 -3.92 6.24 5.45
N MET A 116 -4.69 6.09 4.38
CA MET A 116 -6.11 6.41 4.40
C MET A 116 -6.89 5.20 4.93
N ILE A 117 -7.41 5.32 6.15
CA ILE A 117 -8.30 4.33 6.77
C ILE A 117 -9.74 4.70 6.41
N GLN A 118 -10.55 3.70 6.04
CA GLN A 118 -11.95 3.88 5.66
C GLN A 118 -12.89 3.01 6.49
N SER A 119 -14.10 3.50 6.73
CA SER A 119 -15.14 2.82 7.52
C SER A 119 -15.58 1.47 6.93
N ASP A 120 -15.43 1.30 5.62
CA ASP A 120 -15.74 0.06 4.87
C ASP A 120 -14.55 -0.92 4.78
N ASN A 121 -13.43 -0.65 5.46
CA ASN A 121 -12.17 -1.39 5.36
C ASN A 121 -11.57 -1.46 3.94
N SER A 122 -12.03 -0.65 3.01
CA SER A 122 -11.50 -0.60 1.65
C SER A 122 -10.19 0.16 1.61
N MET A 123 -9.23 -0.34 0.83
CA MET A 123 -7.95 0.35 0.56
C MET A 123 -8.00 1.18 -0.74
N LYS A 124 -9.15 1.25 -1.39
CA LYS A 124 -9.34 1.91 -2.70
C LYS A 124 -8.84 3.35 -2.72
N ASN A 125 -9.22 4.16 -1.73
CA ASN A 125 -8.80 5.56 -1.69
C ASN A 125 -7.31 5.69 -1.41
N ASP A 126 -6.73 4.87 -0.54
CA ASP A 126 -5.30 4.89 -0.26
C ASP A 126 -4.49 4.57 -1.52
N ILE A 127 -4.85 3.50 -2.22
CA ILE A 127 -4.21 3.11 -3.49
C ILE A 127 -4.40 4.20 -4.55
N SER A 128 -5.60 4.78 -4.67
CA SER A 128 -5.90 5.83 -5.63
C SER A 128 -5.07 7.10 -5.39
N ILE A 129 -4.93 7.53 -4.14
CA ILE A 129 -4.08 8.68 -3.78
C ILE A 129 -2.62 8.41 -4.11
N LYS A 130 -2.11 7.22 -3.78
CA LYS A 130 -0.72 6.86 -4.05
C LYS A 130 -0.45 6.69 -5.55
N ARG A 131 -1.44 6.16 -6.29
CA ARG A 131 -1.40 6.12 -7.76
C ARG A 131 -1.35 7.53 -8.37
N ALA A 132 -2.21 8.45 -7.91
CA ALA A 132 -2.20 9.83 -8.40
C ALA A 132 -0.86 10.53 -8.11
N ARG A 133 -0.29 10.33 -6.92
CA ARG A 133 1.04 10.83 -6.59
C ARG A 133 2.14 10.24 -7.46
N PHE A 134 2.07 8.94 -7.76
CA PHE A 134 3.00 8.30 -8.69
C PHE A 134 2.92 8.94 -10.07
N ILE A 135 1.73 9.08 -10.63
CA ILE A 135 1.51 9.68 -11.96
C ILE A 135 2.04 11.13 -11.99
N GLY A 136 1.70 11.94 -10.99
CA GLY A 136 2.17 13.33 -10.90
C GLY A 136 3.70 13.40 -10.90
N LYS A 137 4.36 12.63 -10.02
CA LYS A 137 5.82 12.57 -9.95
C LYS A 137 6.47 12.07 -11.24
N ALA A 138 5.90 11.02 -11.87
CA ALA A 138 6.41 10.48 -13.12
C ALA A 138 6.32 11.51 -14.26
N ASN A 139 5.22 12.25 -14.33
CA ASN A 139 5.05 13.30 -15.34
C ASN A 139 6.04 14.45 -15.12
N SER A 140 6.18 14.96 -13.88
CA SER A 140 7.17 15.99 -13.56
C SER A 140 8.59 15.54 -13.91
N LEU A 141 8.95 14.30 -13.55
CA LEU A 141 10.25 13.73 -13.85
C LEU A 141 10.51 13.67 -15.37
N ASN A 142 9.53 13.17 -16.14
CA ASN A 142 9.68 13.11 -17.59
C ASN A 142 9.76 14.50 -18.24
N GLN A 143 9.12 15.51 -17.66
CA GLN A 143 9.21 16.89 -18.14
C GLN A 143 10.55 17.54 -17.79
N GLU A 144 11.03 17.36 -16.55
CA GLU A 144 12.29 17.95 -16.07
C GLU A 144 13.52 17.31 -16.72
N PHE A 145 13.47 15.99 -16.98
CA PHE A 145 14.59 15.20 -17.51
C PHE A 145 14.35 14.71 -18.94
N TYR A 146 13.56 15.46 -19.76
CA TYR A 146 13.26 15.08 -21.14
C TYR A 146 14.48 14.89 -22.03
N PHE A 147 15.56 15.64 -21.75
CA PHE A 147 16.85 15.59 -22.46
C PHE A 147 17.73 14.39 -22.07
N SER A 148 17.39 13.70 -20.98
CA SER A 148 18.17 12.56 -20.49
C SER A 148 17.80 11.29 -21.25
N SER A 149 18.73 10.31 -21.28
CA SER A 149 18.44 9.00 -21.89
C SER A 149 17.28 8.29 -21.20
N PRO A 150 16.53 7.42 -21.92
CA PRO A 150 15.45 6.65 -21.34
C PRO A 150 15.85 5.87 -20.09
N GLU A 151 17.04 5.28 -20.06
CA GLU A 151 17.58 4.52 -18.94
C GLU A 151 17.72 5.38 -17.69
N VAL A 152 18.23 6.60 -17.84
CA VAL A 152 18.37 7.57 -16.74
C VAL A 152 16.98 7.94 -16.21
N ARG A 153 16.03 8.27 -17.09
CA ARG A 153 14.66 8.59 -16.68
C ARG A 153 13.98 7.41 -15.96
N CYS A 154 14.17 6.19 -16.45
CA CYS A 154 13.66 4.99 -15.78
C CYS A 154 14.30 4.75 -14.42
N LYS A 155 15.61 5.00 -14.28
CA LYS A 155 16.28 4.87 -12.98
C LYS A 155 15.78 5.91 -11.98
N LEU A 156 15.58 7.14 -12.42
CA LEU A 156 14.96 8.18 -11.59
C LEU A 156 13.52 7.84 -11.21
N LEU A 157 12.72 7.26 -12.12
CA LEU A 157 11.38 6.78 -11.84
C LEU A 157 11.38 5.71 -10.73
N GLU A 158 12.29 4.73 -10.80
CA GLU A 158 12.45 3.73 -9.75
C GLU A 158 12.72 4.37 -8.38
N LEU A 159 13.70 5.25 -8.33
CA LEU A 159 14.20 5.83 -7.08
C LEU A 159 13.20 6.79 -6.42
N TYR A 160 12.55 7.64 -7.22
CA TYR A 160 11.75 8.75 -6.68
C TYR A 160 10.23 8.53 -6.75
N CYS A 161 9.75 7.67 -7.65
CA CYS A 161 8.33 7.49 -7.86
C CYS A 161 7.78 6.18 -7.25
N CYS A 162 8.58 5.10 -7.15
CA CYS A 162 8.14 3.76 -6.78
C CYS A 162 8.22 3.43 -5.28
N SER A 163 8.11 4.43 -4.40
CA SER A 163 8.20 4.18 -2.95
C SER A 163 7.03 3.36 -2.40
N TYR A 164 5.81 3.63 -2.85
CA TYR A 164 4.55 2.98 -2.44
C TYR A 164 4.47 2.69 -0.93
N TYR A 165 4.66 3.73 -0.12
CA TYR A 165 4.64 3.63 1.34
C TYR A 165 3.39 2.91 1.85
N SER A 166 3.57 2.00 2.82
CA SER A 166 2.52 1.19 3.46
C SER A 166 1.72 0.25 2.56
N SER A 167 2.21 -0.05 1.36
CA SER A 167 1.59 -1.01 0.44
C SER A 167 1.44 -2.43 1.02
N SER A 168 2.16 -2.75 2.10
CA SER A 168 2.09 -4.05 2.78
C SER A 168 0.73 -4.37 3.41
N ILE A 169 -0.18 -3.38 3.53
CA ILE A 169 -1.54 -3.61 4.02
C ILE A 169 -2.57 -3.75 2.90
N TRP A 170 -2.17 -3.58 1.63
CA TRP A 170 -3.08 -3.63 0.49
C TRP A 170 -3.42 -5.07 0.09
N ASN A 171 -4.59 -5.25 -0.49
CA ASN A 171 -4.87 -6.42 -1.31
C ASN A 171 -4.20 -6.21 -2.68
N LEU A 172 -3.06 -6.88 -2.90
CA LEU A 172 -2.19 -6.68 -4.06
C LEU A 172 -2.80 -7.20 -5.37
N TYR A 173 -3.84 -8.02 -5.28
CA TYR A 173 -4.53 -8.66 -6.40
C TYR A 173 -5.91 -8.05 -6.70
N ASN A 174 -6.19 -6.87 -6.17
CA ASN A 174 -7.42 -6.18 -6.47
C ASN A 174 -7.31 -5.27 -7.71
N ARG A 175 -8.47 -4.90 -8.28
CA ARG A 175 -8.55 -4.02 -9.45
C ARG A 175 -7.90 -2.64 -9.27
N ASP A 176 -7.78 -2.15 -8.06
CA ASP A 176 -7.18 -0.84 -7.81
C ASP A 176 -5.65 -0.91 -7.86
N CYS A 177 -5.05 -2.02 -7.41
CA CYS A 177 -3.64 -2.31 -7.64
C CYS A 177 -3.35 -2.53 -9.14
N ASP A 178 -4.24 -3.20 -9.89
CA ASP A 178 -4.09 -3.34 -11.33
C ASP A 178 -4.03 -1.98 -12.05
N LYS A 179 -4.85 -1.01 -11.61
CA LYS A 179 -4.77 0.35 -12.15
C LYS A 179 -3.43 1.03 -11.85
N LEU A 180 -2.84 0.76 -10.68
CA LEU A 180 -1.51 1.24 -10.33
C LEU A 180 -0.44 0.61 -11.24
N TYR A 181 -0.50 -0.72 -11.44
CA TYR A 181 0.41 -1.45 -12.32
C TYR A 181 0.33 -0.95 -13.77
N LYS A 182 -0.89 -0.74 -14.28
CA LYS A 182 -1.09 -0.13 -15.61
C LYS A 182 -0.49 1.28 -15.70
N SER A 183 -0.60 2.09 -14.63
CA SER A 183 -0.01 3.44 -14.62
C SER A 183 1.51 3.41 -14.68
N PHE A 184 2.15 2.41 -14.07
CA PHE A 184 3.59 2.19 -14.19
C PHE A 184 3.97 1.87 -15.64
N ASN A 185 3.27 0.95 -16.30
CA ASN A 185 3.53 0.59 -17.69
C ASN A 185 3.40 1.80 -18.63
N VAL A 186 2.43 2.69 -18.36
CA VAL A 186 2.31 3.96 -19.12
C VAL A 186 3.52 4.86 -18.89
N ALA A 187 3.98 5.00 -17.64
CA ALA A 187 5.14 5.83 -17.32
C ALA A 187 6.41 5.32 -18.02
N ILE A 188 6.63 4.00 -18.07
CA ILE A 188 7.77 3.41 -18.81
C ILE A 188 7.68 3.71 -20.30
N ARG A 189 6.49 3.55 -20.92
CA ARG A 189 6.32 3.88 -22.35
C ARG A 189 6.66 5.36 -22.62
N ILE A 190 6.29 6.26 -21.73
CA ILE A 190 6.67 7.68 -21.85
C ILE A 190 8.18 7.86 -21.71
N CYS A 191 8.83 7.18 -20.75
CA CYS A 191 10.28 7.25 -20.57
C CYS A 191 11.05 6.81 -21.83
N TYR A 192 10.57 5.77 -22.50
CA TYR A 192 11.21 5.23 -23.72
C TYR A 192 10.66 5.84 -25.03
N ASN A 193 9.67 6.71 -24.94
CA ASN A 193 8.99 7.31 -26.10
C ASN A 193 8.44 6.27 -27.08
N ILE A 194 7.90 5.16 -26.55
CA ILE A 194 7.28 4.08 -27.33
C ILE A 194 5.76 4.20 -27.36
N PRO A 195 5.08 3.64 -28.40
CA PRO A 195 3.64 3.72 -28.54
C PRO A 195 2.87 3.24 -27.32
N ARG A 196 1.69 3.84 -27.06
CA ARG A 196 0.84 3.50 -25.90
C ARG A 196 0.32 2.07 -25.93
N ASN A 197 0.14 1.52 -27.11
CA ASN A 197 -0.34 0.18 -27.36
C ASN A 197 0.78 -0.88 -27.34
N THR A 198 2.07 -0.50 -27.22
CA THR A 198 3.16 -1.46 -27.09
C THR A 198 2.85 -2.48 -26.01
N HIS A 199 2.96 -3.77 -26.34
CA HIS A 199 2.58 -4.83 -25.43
C HIS A 199 3.40 -4.79 -24.13
N ARG A 200 2.75 -5.06 -23.02
CA ARG A 200 3.34 -4.96 -21.67
C ARG A 200 4.49 -5.91 -21.41
N PHE A 201 4.58 -7.00 -22.14
CA PHE A 201 5.70 -7.93 -22.08
C PHE A 201 7.06 -7.21 -22.24
N PHE A 202 7.15 -6.28 -23.18
CA PHE A 202 8.37 -5.52 -23.42
C PHE A 202 8.74 -4.55 -22.30
N ILE A 203 7.78 -4.17 -21.47
CA ILE A 203 8.05 -3.27 -20.34
C ILE A 203 9.04 -3.89 -19.35
N GLU A 204 8.94 -5.22 -19.11
CA GLU A 204 9.86 -5.93 -18.20
C GLU A 204 11.27 -6.02 -18.78
N GLU A 205 11.39 -6.18 -20.08
CA GLU A 205 12.68 -6.29 -20.78
C GLU A 205 13.39 -4.92 -20.93
N LEU A 206 12.61 -3.83 -21.02
CA LEU A 206 13.15 -2.49 -21.16
C LEU A 206 13.74 -1.94 -19.85
N VAL A 207 13.31 -2.43 -18.70
CA VAL A 207 13.71 -1.88 -17.40
C VAL A 207 14.60 -2.85 -16.62
N ASN A 208 15.63 -2.32 -15.97
CA ASN A 208 16.58 -3.10 -15.16
C ASN A 208 16.15 -3.21 -13.68
N PHE A 209 14.85 -3.11 -13.39
CA PHE A 209 14.32 -3.26 -12.04
C PHE A 209 12.94 -3.94 -12.07
N PRO A 210 12.54 -4.63 -10.98
CA PRO A 210 11.33 -5.41 -10.99
C PRO A 210 10.08 -4.53 -11.16
N HIS A 211 9.11 -5.04 -11.91
CA HIS A 211 7.78 -4.43 -12.01
C HIS A 211 7.17 -4.18 -10.61
N PRO A 212 6.39 -3.09 -10.40
CA PRO A 212 5.81 -2.77 -9.09
C PRO A 212 5.03 -3.94 -8.46
N LYS A 213 4.34 -4.79 -9.22
CA LYS A 213 3.68 -5.98 -8.69
C LYS A 213 4.68 -6.87 -7.96
N ILE A 214 5.83 -7.18 -8.58
CA ILE A 214 6.89 -8.02 -8.01
C ILE A 214 7.49 -7.35 -6.77
N MET A 215 7.79 -6.04 -6.87
CA MET A 215 8.30 -5.26 -5.73
C MET A 215 7.36 -5.28 -4.54
N LEU A 216 6.06 -5.07 -4.77
CA LEU A 216 5.06 -5.02 -3.69
C LEU A 216 4.84 -6.40 -3.08
N CYS A 217 4.80 -7.46 -3.88
CA CYS A 217 4.71 -8.84 -3.40
C CYS A 217 5.94 -9.22 -2.56
N SER A 218 7.15 -8.87 -3.00
CA SER A 218 8.39 -9.10 -2.25
C SER A 218 8.39 -8.35 -0.91
N ARG A 219 7.95 -7.06 -0.90
CA ARG A 219 7.80 -6.28 0.34
C ARG A 219 6.74 -6.87 1.26
N PHE A 220 5.65 -7.38 0.70
CA PHE A 220 4.59 -8.02 1.47
C PHE A 220 5.09 -9.30 2.16
N VAL A 221 5.82 -10.16 1.46
CA VAL A 221 6.43 -11.37 2.06
C VAL A 221 7.40 -11.01 3.18
N LYS A 222 8.24 -9.99 2.98
CA LYS A 222 9.13 -9.46 4.03
C LYS A 222 8.35 -8.94 5.23
N PHE A 223 7.26 -8.22 5.00
CA PHE A 223 6.38 -7.72 6.06
C PHE A 223 5.76 -8.88 6.84
N TYR A 224 5.23 -9.89 6.17
CA TYR A 224 4.71 -11.10 6.82
C TYR A 224 5.76 -11.78 7.68
N ASP A 225 6.97 -12.00 7.17
CA ASP A 225 8.08 -12.57 7.93
C ASP A 225 8.39 -11.74 9.19
N THR A 226 8.35 -10.42 9.08
CA THR A 226 8.50 -9.50 10.23
C THR A 226 7.38 -9.67 11.26
N LEU A 227 6.13 -9.91 10.83
CA LEU A 227 5.00 -10.10 11.73
C LEU A 227 5.13 -11.40 12.52
N ILE A 228 5.46 -12.52 11.87
CA ILE A 228 5.57 -13.83 12.52
C ILE A 228 6.78 -13.94 13.43
N LYS A 229 7.87 -13.23 13.11
CA LYS A 229 9.11 -13.16 13.92
C LYS A 229 9.09 -12.04 14.96
N SER A 230 8.01 -11.25 15.04
CA SER A 230 7.94 -10.12 15.96
C SER A 230 8.15 -10.53 17.40
N LYS A 231 8.93 -9.75 18.15
CA LYS A 231 9.10 -9.94 19.60
C LYS A 231 7.81 -9.65 20.38
N LYS A 232 6.87 -8.89 19.81
CA LYS A 232 5.58 -8.55 20.41
C LYS A 232 4.59 -9.70 20.24
N GLY A 233 4.19 -10.36 21.34
CA GLY A 233 3.25 -11.49 21.31
C GLY A 233 1.91 -11.16 20.67
N SER A 234 1.37 -9.94 20.88
CA SER A 234 0.14 -9.47 20.25
C SER A 234 0.23 -9.44 18.71
N VAL A 235 1.35 -8.98 18.16
CA VAL A 235 1.57 -8.93 16.70
C VAL A 235 1.61 -10.34 16.12
N ARG A 236 2.38 -11.24 16.74
CA ARG A 236 2.44 -12.66 16.31
C ARG A 236 1.06 -13.34 16.36
N LEU A 237 0.32 -13.08 17.45
CA LEU A 237 -1.03 -13.64 17.59
C LEU A 237 -1.98 -13.15 16.49
N LEU A 238 -2.00 -11.85 16.23
CA LEU A 238 -2.82 -11.28 15.15
C LEU A 238 -2.44 -11.84 13.78
N ALA A 239 -1.16 -12.01 13.50
CA ALA A 239 -0.68 -12.66 12.29
C ALA A 239 -1.20 -14.09 12.18
N LYS A 240 -1.15 -14.89 13.25
CA LYS A 240 -1.69 -16.27 13.29
C LYS A 240 -3.21 -16.30 13.11
N LEU A 241 -3.93 -15.43 13.81
CA LEU A 241 -5.39 -15.35 13.72
C LEU A 241 -5.87 -14.97 12.30
N SER A 242 -5.09 -14.18 11.57
CA SER A 242 -5.41 -13.82 10.18
C SER A 242 -5.40 -15.01 9.22
N PHE A 243 -4.83 -16.17 9.62
CA PHE A 243 -4.87 -17.42 8.84
C PHE A 243 -6.12 -18.27 9.09
N ILE A 244 -6.89 -17.98 10.14
CA ILE A 244 -8.11 -18.72 10.44
C ILE A 244 -9.18 -18.40 9.39
N ASP A 245 -9.32 -17.13 9.01
CA ASP A 245 -10.29 -16.71 7.99
C ASP A 245 -9.63 -16.67 6.61
N GLU A 246 -10.18 -17.44 5.68
CA GLU A 246 -9.76 -17.50 4.26
C GLU A 246 -9.85 -16.15 3.55
N LYS A 247 -10.71 -15.24 4.01
CA LYS A 247 -10.98 -13.95 3.38
C LYS A 247 -10.03 -12.84 3.84
N THR A 248 -9.12 -13.12 4.75
CA THR A 248 -8.17 -12.08 5.19
C THR A 248 -7.23 -11.68 4.06
N VAL A 249 -6.91 -10.39 3.99
CA VAL A 249 -5.98 -9.85 2.99
C VAL A 249 -4.61 -10.52 3.10
N LEU A 250 -4.16 -10.81 4.33
CA LEU A 250 -2.87 -11.42 4.57
C LEU A 250 -2.79 -12.83 3.95
N LYS A 251 -3.77 -13.69 4.23
CA LYS A 251 -3.81 -15.06 3.70
C LYS A 251 -4.05 -15.08 2.19
N SER A 252 -4.96 -14.22 1.70
CA SER A 252 -5.26 -14.09 0.28
C SER A 252 -4.03 -13.67 -0.53
N ASN A 253 -3.29 -12.65 -0.08
CA ASN A 253 -2.07 -12.22 -0.75
C ASN A 253 -1.01 -13.33 -0.77
N LEU A 254 -0.73 -13.98 0.38
CA LEU A 254 0.28 -15.04 0.43
C LEU A 254 -0.06 -16.21 -0.49
N ARG A 255 -1.33 -16.64 -0.52
CA ARG A 255 -1.79 -17.71 -1.42
C ARG A 255 -1.58 -17.33 -2.89
N ASN A 256 -1.96 -16.12 -3.28
CA ASN A 256 -1.82 -15.67 -4.65
C ASN A 256 -0.33 -15.51 -5.04
N ILE A 257 0.50 -14.99 -4.13
CA ILE A 257 1.96 -14.88 -4.35
C ILE A 257 2.58 -16.28 -4.49
N ALA A 258 2.20 -17.24 -3.63
CA ALA A 258 2.67 -18.61 -3.72
C ALA A 258 2.32 -19.24 -5.06
N LYS A 259 1.08 -19.01 -5.54
CA LYS A 259 0.63 -19.46 -6.87
C LYS A 259 1.48 -18.84 -7.98
N ASP A 260 1.66 -17.52 -7.98
CA ASP A 260 2.44 -16.82 -9.00
C ASP A 260 3.93 -17.17 -8.96
N CYS A 261 4.44 -17.64 -7.82
CA CYS A 261 5.83 -18.10 -7.66
C CYS A 261 6.00 -19.60 -7.87
N HIS A 262 4.92 -20.35 -8.15
CA HIS A 262 4.91 -21.81 -8.28
C HIS A 262 5.52 -22.56 -7.08
N THR A 263 5.36 -22.00 -5.86
CA THR A 263 5.82 -22.63 -4.63
C THR A 263 4.79 -23.61 -4.09
N LYS A 264 5.24 -24.74 -3.54
CA LYS A 264 4.36 -25.78 -2.97
C LYS A 264 3.85 -25.41 -1.59
N THR A 265 4.67 -24.71 -0.81
CA THR A 265 4.35 -24.33 0.57
C THR A 265 4.60 -22.83 0.78
N LEU A 266 3.97 -22.28 1.84
CA LEU A 266 4.21 -20.88 2.22
C LEU A 266 5.60 -20.67 2.84
N ASP A 267 6.22 -21.71 3.36
CA ASP A 267 7.55 -21.65 3.97
C ASP A 267 8.66 -21.46 2.92
N GLU A 268 8.39 -21.82 1.67
CA GLU A 268 9.30 -21.59 0.53
C GLU A 268 9.26 -20.12 0.06
N LEU A 269 8.26 -19.35 0.51
CA LEU A 269 8.15 -17.94 0.13
C LEU A 269 9.18 -17.10 0.87
N SER A 270 10.03 -16.44 0.10
CA SER A 270 10.95 -15.41 0.56
C SER A 270 10.92 -14.21 -0.38
N PRO A 271 11.41 -13.03 0.03
CA PRO A 271 11.54 -11.91 -0.89
C PRO A 271 12.40 -12.22 -2.12
N SER A 272 13.39 -13.09 -2.01
CA SER A 272 14.22 -13.57 -3.12
C SER A 272 13.45 -14.52 -4.03
N THR A 273 12.70 -15.47 -3.48
CA THR A 273 11.84 -16.38 -4.28
C THR A 273 10.85 -15.57 -5.12
N VAL A 274 10.22 -14.54 -4.54
CA VAL A 274 9.31 -13.67 -5.30
C VAL A 274 10.01 -12.97 -6.45
N LYS A 275 11.20 -12.41 -6.22
CA LYS A 275 11.95 -11.70 -7.26
C LYS A 275 12.43 -12.63 -8.38
N ASN A 276 12.80 -13.87 -8.05
CA ASN A 276 13.37 -14.82 -9.00
C ASN A 276 12.30 -15.55 -9.81
N ASN A 277 11.19 -15.94 -9.16
CA ASN A 277 10.21 -16.84 -9.77
C ASN A 277 8.98 -16.10 -10.30
N MET A 278 8.59 -14.97 -9.69
CA MET A 278 7.40 -14.26 -10.10
C MET A 278 7.66 -13.49 -11.41
N ARG A 279 6.77 -13.68 -12.38
CA ARG A 279 6.72 -12.87 -13.59
C ARG A 279 5.43 -12.04 -13.58
N TYR A 280 5.50 -10.81 -14.05
CA TYR A 280 4.30 -9.99 -14.21
C TYR A 280 3.48 -10.48 -15.41
N PHE A 281 4.17 -11.11 -16.34
CA PHE A 281 3.61 -11.67 -17.56
C PHE A 281 4.12 -13.07 -17.83
N GLU A 282 3.21 -13.97 -18.23
CA GLU A 282 3.58 -15.23 -18.89
C GLU A 282 3.95 -14.93 -20.34
N VAL A 283 5.09 -15.42 -20.74
CA VAL A 283 5.63 -15.24 -22.07
C VAL A 283 4.87 -16.12 -23.06
N PRO A 284 4.47 -15.61 -24.24
CA PRO A 284 3.95 -16.47 -25.30
C PRO A 284 4.94 -17.57 -25.67
N GLU A 285 4.44 -18.79 -25.92
CA GLU A 285 5.27 -20.00 -26.16
C GLU A 285 6.12 -19.92 -27.43
N ASN A 286 5.87 -18.96 -28.32
CA ASN A 286 6.63 -18.83 -29.59
C ASN A 286 7.95 -18.09 -29.36
N GLU A 287 9.01 -18.86 -29.20
CA GLU A 287 10.34 -18.39 -28.82
C GLU A 287 11.06 -17.60 -29.94
N GLU A 288 10.88 -17.97 -31.22
CA GLU A 288 11.52 -17.30 -32.35
C GLU A 288 11.01 -15.87 -32.56
N TRP A 289 9.71 -15.69 -32.47
CA TRP A 289 9.06 -14.39 -32.54
C TRP A 289 9.52 -13.46 -31.39
N ARG A 290 9.65 -14.02 -30.19
CA ARG A 290 10.13 -13.32 -29.00
C ARG A 290 11.55 -12.82 -29.14
N ILE A 291 12.46 -13.67 -29.67
CA ILE A 291 13.88 -13.34 -29.87
C ILE A 291 14.02 -12.24 -30.92
N SER A 292 13.32 -12.35 -32.04
CA SER A 292 13.33 -11.35 -33.12
C SER A 292 12.86 -9.98 -32.62
N LEU A 293 11.78 -9.97 -31.87
CA LEU A 293 11.20 -8.73 -31.35
C LEU A 293 12.05 -8.07 -30.25
N LEU A 294 12.66 -8.87 -29.36
CA LEU A 294 13.64 -8.38 -28.40
C LEU A 294 14.87 -7.81 -29.08
N HIS A 295 15.36 -8.46 -30.13
CA HIS A 295 16.49 -7.98 -30.91
C HIS A 295 16.20 -6.62 -31.54
N ASN A 296 15.04 -6.46 -32.17
CA ASN A 296 14.60 -5.21 -32.78
C ASN A 296 14.41 -4.08 -31.76
N LEU A 297 13.84 -4.38 -30.59
CA LEU A 297 13.71 -3.41 -29.50
C LEU A 297 15.07 -2.97 -28.92
N LEU A 298 16.02 -3.87 -28.83
CA LEU A 298 17.39 -3.57 -28.41
C LEU A 298 18.12 -2.69 -29.42
N LEU A 299 17.89 -2.90 -30.72
CA LEU A 299 18.45 -2.06 -31.78
C LEU A 299 17.86 -0.64 -31.74
N VAL A 300 16.55 -0.49 -31.57
CA VAL A 300 15.89 0.81 -31.37
C VAL A 300 16.42 1.50 -30.08
N ARG A 301 16.61 0.75 -28.99
CA ARG A 301 17.16 1.24 -27.74
C ARG A 301 18.60 1.75 -27.87
N SER A 302 19.42 1.03 -28.63
CA SER A 302 20.82 1.39 -28.85
C SER A 302 21.02 2.56 -29.82
N LYS A 303 19.94 3.12 -30.38
CA LYS A 303 19.99 4.13 -31.46
C LYS A 303 20.77 3.71 -32.70
N GLN A 304 20.96 2.41 -32.90
CA GLN A 304 21.62 1.88 -34.08
C GLN A 304 20.68 1.83 -35.30
N TRP A 305 19.39 2.05 -35.08
CA TRP A 305 18.39 2.17 -36.15
C TRP A 305 17.79 3.58 -36.14
N THR A 306 17.77 4.22 -37.29
CA THR A 306 16.98 5.42 -37.56
C THR A 306 15.56 5.01 -37.94
N VAL A 307 14.59 5.92 -37.75
CA VAL A 307 13.18 5.67 -38.08
C VAL A 307 13.03 5.28 -39.56
N ASP A 308 13.89 5.80 -40.43
CA ASP A 308 13.90 5.54 -41.87
C ASP A 308 14.33 4.10 -42.24
N GLN A 309 14.96 3.36 -41.34
CA GLN A 309 15.36 1.94 -41.53
C GLN A 309 14.28 0.96 -41.06
N LEU A 310 13.19 1.45 -40.47
CA LEU A 310 12.03 0.69 -40.06
C LEU A 310 10.96 0.56 -41.16
N GLU A 311 11.23 1.05 -42.38
CA GLU A 311 10.33 0.97 -43.52
C GLU A 311 10.26 -0.43 -44.18
N ASP A 312 10.87 -1.45 -43.58
CA ASP A 312 10.67 -2.82 -44.01
C ASP A 312 9.25 -3.28 -43.61
N GLN A 313 8.36 -3.41 -44.61
CA GLN A 313 6.92 -3.67 -44.43
C GLN A 313 6.62 -4.89 -43.53
N GLU A 314 7.53 -5.87 -43.49
CA GLU A 314 7.40 -7.01 -42.57
C GLU A 314 7.59 -6.62 -41.11
N LEU A 315 8.45 -5.65 -40.83
CA LEU A 315 8.72 -5.17 -39.47
C LEU A 315 7.55 -4.34 -38.93
N GLU A 316 6.96 -3.47 -39.78
CA GLU A 316 5.76 -2.70 -39.44
C GLU A 316 4.57 -3.62 -39.18
N HIS A 317 4.40 -4.67 -39.96
CA HIS A 317 3.31 -5.63 -39.77
C HIS A 317 3.49 -6.41 -38.45
N MET A 318 4.71 -6.87 -38.13
CA MET A 318 4.99 -7.56 -36.87
C MET A 318 4.83 -6.65 -35.63
N ILE A 319 5.29 -5.39 -35.73
CA ILE A 319 5.11 -4.40 -34.64
C ILE A 319 3.62 -4.07 -34.47
N TYR A 320 2.89 -3.95 -35.57
CA TYR A 320 1.45 -3.65 -35.55
C TYR A 320 0.63 -4.80 -34.97
N GLU A 321 0.88 -6.07 -35.37
CA GLU A 321 0.17 -7.23 -34.81
C GLU A 321 0.42 -7.41 -33.32
N VAL A 322 1.65 -7.17 -32.86
CA VAL A 322 2.02 -7.25 -31.45
C VAL A 322 1.46 -6.11 -30.63
N CYS A 323 1.24 -4.96 -31.27
CA CYS A 323 0.67 -3.80 -30.60
C CYS A 323 -0.86 -3.84 -30.51
N THR A 324 -1.53 -4.62 -31.34
CA THR A 324 -3.01 -4.66 -31.46
C THR A 324 -3.67 -5.88 -30.81
N THR A 325 -2.90 -6.95 -30.50
CA THR A 325 -3.35 -8.09 -29.69
C THR A 325 -3.00 -7.89 -28.22
#